data_72f2ff5639671d58eee8023521b13671
#
_entry.id   72f2ff5639671d58eee8023521b13671
#
_cell.length_a   1.000
_cell.length_b   1.000
_cell.length_c   1.000
_cell.angle_alpha   90.00
_cell.angle_beta   90.00
_cell.angle_gamma   90.00
#
_symmetry.space_group_name_H-M   'P 1'
#
loop_
_entity.id
_entity.type
_entity.pdbx_description
1 polymer ?
#
loop_
_entity_poly.entity_id
_entity_poly.type
_entity_poly.pdbx_seq_one_letter_code
_entity_poly.pdbx_strand_id
1 'polypeptide(L)'
;MSSLKNKNIIVTGASGGIGNSIVEKLYEQGANVLATGTRLEKLEELKKKFNNIKMIKFDISHHEKIEEFINNATEELGGSLDCMINNAGITKDNLTIRMSLEEWTKVIDINLTSTFLMCKYSIKKMLKNKFGKIINITSVVGHTGNVGQANYTASKAGIVAMSKSLAI
;
A
#
# COMPACT_ATOMS: atom_id res chain seq x y z
N MET A 1 8.45 -16.26 -18.25
CA MET A 1 7.94 -15.35 -17.21
C MET A 1 7.10 -14.29 -17.88
N SER A 2 5.89 -14.03 -17.40
CA SER A 2 5.06 -12.93 -17.92
C SER A 2 5.74 -11.61 -17.62
N SER A 3 6.05 -10.84 -18.65
CA SER A 3 6.62 -9.49 -18.52
C SER A 3 5.59 -8.55 -17.91
N LEU A 4 6.00 -7.69 -16.96
CA LEU A 4 5.20 -6.59 -16.43
C LEU A 4 5.32 -5.32 -17.30
N LYS A 5 5.88 -5.46 -18.49
CA LYS A 5 6.12 -4.33 -19.40
C LYS A 5 4.84 -3.52 -19.62
N ASN A 6 4.95 -2.22 -19.41
CA ASN A 6 3.87 -1.23 -19.54
C ASN A 6 2.69 -1.42 -18.56
N LYS A 7 2.81 -2.25 -17.51
CA LYS A 7 1.81 -2.34 -16.46
C LYS A 7 1.91 -1.16 -15.50
N ASN A 8 0.79 -0.50 -15.26
CA ASN A 8 0.68 0.66 -14.38
C ASN A 8 0.43 0.22 -12.94
N ILE A 9 1.40 0.44 -12.06
CA ILE A 9 1.43 -0.11 -10.70
C ILE A 9 1.68 0.99 -9.68
N ILE A 10 0.83 1.10 -8.66
CA ILE A 10 1.03 1.98 -7.52
C ILE A 10 1.57 1.14 -6.34
N VAL A 11 2.61 1.64 -5.66
CA VAL A 11 3.20 1.00 -4.47
C VAL A 11 3.18 1.98 -3.31
N THR A 12 2.45 1.66 -2.23
CA THR A 12 2.47 2.46 -1.00
C THR A 12 3.60 2.02 -0.07
N GLY A 13 4.09 2.96 0.77
CA GLY A 13 5.23 2.68 1.65
C GLY A 13 6.52 2.38 0.89
N ALA A 14 6.66 2.89 -0.32
CA ALA A 14 7.80 2.67 -1.21
C ALA A 14 9.12 3.19 -0.66
N SER A 15 9.08 4.12 0.29
CA SER A 15 10.26 4.66 0.99
C SER A 15 10.81 3.73 2.08
N GLY A 16 10.14 2.62 2.40
CA GLY A 16 10.61 1.59 3.35
C GLY A 16 11.41 0.48 2.67
N GLY A 17 12.09 -0.39 3.44
CA GLY A 17 12.95 -1.44 2.89
C GLY A 17 12.20 -2.40 1.95
N ILE A 18 11.07 -2.97 2.40
CA ILE A 18 10.25 -3.88 1.59
C ILE A 18 9.68 -3.15 0.36
N GLY A 19 9.11 -1.95 0.55
CA GLY A 19 8.54 -1.16 -0.53
C GLY A 19 9.57 -0.78 -1.59
N ASN A 20 10.79 -0.42 -1.18
CA ASN A 20 11.90 -0.14 -2.08
C ASN A 20 12.25 -1.37 -2.95
N SER A 21 12.40 -2.54 -2.33
CA SER A 21 12.69 -3.79 -3.06
C SER A 21 11.57 -4.18 -4.02
N ILE A 22 10.30 -3.92 -3.65
CA ILE A 22 9.16 -4.13 -4.55
C ILE A 22 9.28 -3.21 -5.77
N VAL A 23 9.52 -1.90 -5.57
CA VAL A 23 9.67 -0.93 -6.66
C VAL A 23 10.81 -1.34 -7.59
N GLU A 24 11.97 -1.72 -7.05
CA GLU A 24 13.12 -2.21 -7.83
C GLU A 24 12.75 -3.40 -8.72
N LYS A 25 12.11 -4.42 -8.16
CA LYS A 25 11.71 -5.61 -8.93
C LYS A 25 10.67 -5.31 -10.00
N LEU A 26 9.72 -4.43 -9.74
CA LEU A 26 8.74 -4.00 -10.73
C LEU A 26 9.40 -3.22 -11.87
N TYR A 27 10.33 -2.31 -11.54
CA TYR A 27 11.10 -1.55 -12.51
C TYR A 27 11.92 -2.46 -13.41
N GLU A 28 12.66 -3.44 -12.86
CA GLU A 28 13.44 -4.44 -13.60
C GLU A 28 12.58 -5.26 -14.58
N GLN A 29 11.29 -5.45 -14.28
CA GLN A 29 10.32 -6.17 -15.13
C GLN A 29 9.63 -5.25 -16.15
N GLY A 30 10.00 -3.96 -16.22
CA GLY A 30 9.50 -3.00 -17.18
C GLY A 30 8.13 -2.41 -16.86
N ALA A 31 7.69 -2.45 -15.60
CA ALA A 31 6.44 -1.81 -15.18
C ALA A 31 6.58 -0.28 -15.11
N ASN A 32 5.48 0.43 -15.34
CA ASN A 32 5.31 1.84 -15.02
C ASN A 32 4.94 1.94 -13.54
N VAL A 33 5.88 2.36 -12.69
CA VAL A 33 5.69 2.37 -11.25
C VAL A 33 5.47 3.79 -10.73
N LEU A 34 4.43 3.97 -9.91
CA LEU A 34 4.26 5.14 -9.06
C LEU A 34 4.55 4.73 -7.61
N ALA A 35 5.61 5.30 -7.06
CA ALA A 35 6.04 5.11 -5.68
C ALA A 35 5.45 6.19 -4.78
N THR A 36 4.84 5.80 -3.64
CA THR A 36 4.33 6.77 -2.66
C THR A 36 4.70 6.42 -1.23
N GLY A 37 4.80 7.45 -0.41
CA GLY A 37 5.15 7.37 1.01
C GLY A 37 5.27 8.76 1.63
N THR A 38 5.59 8.82 2.92
CA THR A 38 5.68 10.09 3.67
C THR A 38 7.06 10.75 3.60
N ARG A 39 8.13 9.99 3.33
CA ARG A 39 9.52 10.47 3.32
C ARG A 39 9.93 10.89 1.92
N LEU A 40 9.83 12.19 1.63
CA LEU A 40 10.11 12.75 0.30
C LEU A 40 11.55 12.43 -0.16
N GLU A 41 12.54 12.62 0.71
CA GLU A 41 13.96 12.37 0.40
C GLU A 41 14.20 10.94 -0.10
N LYS A 42 13.54 9.95 0.56
CA LYS A 42 13.65 8.54 0.15
C LYS A 42 12.96 8.24 -1.19
N LEU A 43 11.88 8.94 -1.50
CA LEU A 43 11.23 8.83 -2.81
C LEU A 43 12.11 9.47 -3.91
N GLU A 44 12.77 10.58 -3.60
CA GLU A 44 13.72 11.23 -4.52
C GLU A 44 14.95 10.35 -4.78
N GLU A 45 15.49 9.67 -3.75
CA GLU A 45 16.56 8.69 -3.91
C GLU A 45 16.12 7.55 -4.85
N LEU A 46 14.90 7.03 -4.69
CA LEU A 46 14.34 6.02 -5.59
C LEU A 46 14.24 6.54 -7.03
N LYS A 47 13.74 7.76 -7.21
CA LYS A 47 13.60 8.37 -8.54
C LYS A 47 14.95 8.62 -9.21
N LYS A 48 15.99 8.96 -8.45
CA LYS A 48 17.36 9.09 -8.96
C LYS A 48 17.94 7.73 -9.39
N LYS A 49 17.63 6.64 -8.63
CA LYS A 49 18.08 5.29 -8.94
C LYS A 49 17.35 4.70 -10.16
N PHE A 50 16.05 5.03 -10.33
CA PHE A 50 15.18 4.47 -11.35
C PHE A 50 14.49 5.59 -12.15
N ASN A 51 15.12 6.03 -13.25
CA ASN A 51 14.76 7.26 -13.99
C ASN A 51 13.29 7.36 -14.43
N ASN A 52 12.60 6.23 -14.64
CA ASN A 52 11.24 6.22 -15.21
C ASN A 52 10.14 6.01 -14.16
N ILE A 53 10.46 5.93 -12.87
CA ILE A 53 9.40 5.84 -11.87
C ILE A 53 8.76 7.22 -11.64
N LYS A 54 7.47 7.20 -11.38
CA LYS A 54 6.72 8.36 -10.88
C LYS A 54 6.74 8.35 -9.36
N MET A 55 6.58 9.50 -8.74
CA MET A 55 6.46 9.58 -7.28
C MET A 55 5.45 10.64 -6.88
N ILE A 56 4.68 10.34 -5.84
CA ILE A 56 3.81 11.29 -5.14
C ILE A 56 4.05 11.11 -3.64
N LYS A 57 4.44 12.20 -2.96
CA LYS A 57 4.45 12.20 -1.49
C LYS A 57 3.01 12.17 -0.99
N PHE A 58 2.65 11.13 -0.24
CA PHE A 58 1.32 11.01 0.33
C PHE A 58 1.35 10.24 1.65
N ASP A 59 0.58 10.74 2.62
CA ASP A 59 0.32 10.06 3.89
C ASP A 59 -1.05 9.40 3.84
N ILE A 60 -1.06 8.06 3.89
CA ILE A 60 -2.30 7.28 3.80
C ILE A 60 -3.23 7.45 5.00
N SER A 61 -2.78 8.10 6.09
CA SER A 61 -3.63 8.46 7.22
C SER A 61 -4.64 9.57 6.90
N HIS A 62 -4.42 10.33 5.83
CA HIS A 62 -5.38 11.33 5.33
C HIS A 62 -6.48 10.65 4.51
N HIS A 63 -7.38 9.96 5.21
CA HIS A 63 -8.43 9.12 4.60
C HIS A 63 -9.30 9.86 3.60
N GLU A 64 -9.63 11.12 3.90
CA GLU A 64 -10.44 12.01 3.06
C GLU A 64 -9.78 12.37 1.72
N LYS A 65 -8.46 12.22 1.62
CA LYS A 65 -7.67 12.54 0.40
C LYS A 65 -7.31 11.31 -0.44
N ILE A 66 -7.65 10.11 0.01
CA ILE A 66 -7.25 8.87 -0.69
C ILE A 66 -7.90 8.77 -2.08
N GLU A 67 -9.16 9.18 -2.25
CA GLU A 67 -9.80 9.17 -3.56
C GLU A 67 -9.10 10.11 -4.54
N GLU A 68 -8.80 11.32 -4.12
CA GLU A 68 -8.05 12.30 -4.90
C GLU A 68 -6.65 11.79 -5.24
N PHE A 69 -5.94 11.22 -4.25
CA PHE A 69 -4.63 10.63 -4.47
C PHE A 69 -4.67 9.53 -5.55
N ILE A 70 -5.61 8.58 -5.48
CA ILE A 70 -5.75 7.50 -6.48
C ILE A 70 -6.06 8.07 -7.86
N ASN A 71 -6.88 9.13 -7.95
CA ASN A 71 -7.16 9.81 -9.20
C ASN A 71 -5.89 10.38 -9.81
N ASN A 72 -5.17 11.20 -9.05
CA ASN A 72 -3.94 11.87 -9.51
C ASN A 72 -2.84 10.84 -9.86
N ALA A 73 -2.67 9.81 -9.04
CA ALA A 73 -1.69 8.74 -9.29
C ALA A 73 -2.00 7.96 -10.57
N THR A 74 -3.28 7.71 -10.84
CA THR A 74 -3.70 7.03 -12.08
C THR A 74 -3.46 7.91 -13.30
N GLU A 75 -3.75 9.21 -13.25
CA GLU A 75 -3.46 10.16 -14.34
C GLU A 75 -1.95 10.26 -14.63
N GLU A 76 -1.11 10.33 -13.60
CA GLU A 76 0.36 10.30 -13.73
C GLU A 76 0.87 9.02 -14.43
N LEU A 77 0.15 7.90 -14.30
CA LEU A 77 0.45 6.64 -14.97
C LEU A 77 -0.18 6.51 -16.37
N GLY A 78 -0.82 7.56 -16.88
CA GLY A 78 -1.44 7.55 -18.21
C GLY A 78 -2.91 7.13 -18.24
N GLY A 79 -3.63 7.31 -17.15
CA GLY A 79 -5.09 7.18 -17.06
C GLY A 79 -5.63 5.78 -16.74
N SER A 80 -4.75 4.79 -16.51
CA SER A 80 -5.16 3.42 -16.13
C SER A 80 -4.37 2.89 -14.94
N LEU A 81 -4.96 1.95 -14.20
CA LEU A 81 -4.33 1.26 -13.07
C LEU A 81 -4.48 -0.26 -13.24
N ASP A 82 -3.35 -0.94 -13.41
CA ASP A 82 -3.31 -2.41 -13.53
C ASP A 82 -3.13 -3.11 -12.18
N CYS A 83 -2.34 -2.51 -11.27
CA CYS A 83 -2.10 -3.13 -9.97
C CYS A 83 -1.93 -2.08 -8.86
N MET A 84 -2.53 -2.37 -7.70
CA MET A 84 -2.33 -1.64 -6.45
C MET A 84 -1.59 -2.52 -5.45
N ILE A 85 -0.44 -2.07 -4.93
CA ILE A 85 0.33 -2.76 -3.90
C ILE A 85 0.27 -1.96 -2.61
N ASN A 86 -0.52 -2.43 -1.67
CA ASN A 86 -0.67 -1.88 -0.33
C ASN A 86 0.40 -2.47 0.58
N ASN A 87 1.54 -1.77 0.70
CA ASN A 87 2.67 -2.16 1.54
C ASN A 87 2.87 -1.22 2.73
N ALA A 88 2.33 -0.01 2.70
CA ALA A 88 2.44 0.93 3.82
C ALA A 88 1.81 0.35 5.10
N GLY A 89 2.45 0.62 6.23
CA GLY A 89 1.94 0.24 7.54
C GLY A 89 2.90 0.62 8.65
N ILE A 90 2.38 0.63 9.87
CA ILE A 90 3.13 0.96 11.09
C ILE A 90 2.91 -0.11 12.15
N THR A 91 3.82 -0.12 13.14
CA THR A 91 3.62 -0.81 14.42
C THR A 91 3.60 0.21 15.57
N LYS A 92 2.90 -0.11 16.63
CA LYS A 92 2.91 0.58 17.92
C LYS A 92 2.81 -0.50 19.01
N ASP A 93 3.95 -1.09 19.31
CA ASP A 93 4.03 -2.27 20.17
C ASP A 93 3.92 -1.86 21.63
N ASN A 94 3.01 -2.50 22.37
CA ASN A 94 2.83 -2.33 23.81
C ASN A 94 2.10 -3.55 24.37
N LEU A 95 2.36 -3.90 25.64
CA LEU A 95 1.59 -4.96 26.30
C LEU A 95 0.10 -4.59 26.32
N THR A 96 -0.78 -5.53 26.07
CA THR A 96 -2.23 -5.30 25.96
C THR A 96 -2.81 -4.54 27.15
N ILE A 97 -2.35 -4.85 28.37
CA ILE A 97 -2.77 -4.16 29.60
C ILE A 97 -2.29 -2.68 29.70
N ARG A 98 -1.33 -2.29 28.86
CA ARG A 98 -0.76 -0.92 28.82
C ARG A 98 -1.06 -0.20 27.52
N MET A 99 -1.55 -0.93 26.51
CA MET A 99 -1.86 -0.37 25.19
C MET A 99 -2.99 0.65 25.30
N SER A 100 -2.72 1.89 24.94
CA SER A 100 -3.74 2.93 24.92
C SER A 100 -4.70 2.74 23.74
N LEU A 101 -5.91 3.29 23.87
CA LEU A 101 -6.85 3.32 22.76
C LEU A 101 -6.29 4.10 21.56
N GLU A 102 -5.49 5.13 21.79
CA GLU A 102 -4.82 5.89 20.73
C GLU A 102 -3.82 5.01 19.95
N GLU A 103 -2.97 4.23 20.66
CA GLU A 103 -2.02 3.31 20.02
C GLU A 103 -2.75 2.24 19.19
N TRP A 104 -3.84 1.69 19.73
CA TRP A 104 -4.71 0.76 19.03
C TRP A 104 -5.30 1.38 17.77
N THR A 105 -6.04 2.48 17.93
CA THR A 105 -6.76 3.14 16.84
C THR A 105 -5.81 3.59 15.73
N LYS A 106 -4.66 4.17 16.08
CA LYS A 106 -3.67 4.61 15.09
C LYS A 106 -3.17 3.49 14.19
N VAL A 107 -2.91 2.30 14.75
CA VAL A 107 -2.47 1.14 13.95
C VAL A 107 -3.60 0.60 13.09
N ILE A 108 -4.81 0.48 13.63
CA ILE A 108 -5.98 0.06 12.86
C ILE A 108 -6.27 1.03 11.71
N ASP A 109 -6.26 2.31 11.96
CA ASP A 109 -6.58 3.34 10.97
C ASP A 109 -5.56 3.35 9.83
N ILE A 110 -4.26 3.34 10.15
CA ILE A 110 -3.22 3.39 9.11
C ILE A 110 -3.10 2.05 8.38
N ASN A 111 -3.13 0.91 9.08
CA ASN A 111 -2.88 -0.37 8.43
C ASN A 111 -4.12 -0.92 7.73
N LEU A 112 -5.28 -0.91 8.40
CA LEU A 112 -6.49 -1.57 7.92
C LEU A 112 -7.45 -0.60 7.21
N THR A 113 -7.81 0.51 7.86
CA THR A 113 -8.77 1.46 7.29
C THR A 113 -8.21 2.11 6.01
N SER A 114 -6.95 2.57 6.03
CA SER A 114 -6.33 3.13 4.82
C SER A 114 -6.22 2.09 3.70
N THR A 115 -5.84 0.84 4.02
CA THR A 115 -5.77 -0.24 3.03
C THR A 115 -7.13 -0.52 2.41
N PHE A 116 -8.20 -0.53 3.21
CA PHE A 116 -9.57 -0.65 2.70
C PHE A 116 -9.91 0.47 1.70
N LEU A 117 -9.62 1.73 2.06
CA LEU A 117 -9.91 2.87 1.19
C LEU A 117 -9.06 2.84 -0.10
N MET A 118 -7.79 2.47 0.00
CA MET A 118 -6.94 2.25 -1.17
C MET A 118 -7.50 1.17 -2.08
N CYS A 119 -7.96 0.03 -1.54
CA CYS A 119 -8.63 -1.01 -2.31
C CYS A 119 -9.91 -0.49 -2.97
N LYS A 120 -10.79 0.16 -2.20
CA LYS A 120 -12.08 0.71 -2.67
C LYS A 120 -11.90 1.61 -3.90
N TYR A 121 -11.00 2.59 -3.81
CA TYR A 121 -10.83 3.56 -4.89
C TYR A 121 -10.02 3.00 -6.07
N SER A 122 -9.09 2.06 -5.81
CA SER A 122 -8.39 1.34 -6.88
C SER A 122 -9.35 0.44 -7.67
N ILE A 123 -10.23 -0.30 -7.00
CA ILE A 123 -11.28 -1.12 -7.65
C ILE A 123 -12.15 -0.23 -8.55
N LYS A 124 -12.58 0.95 -8.07
CA LYS A 124 -13.39 1.90 -8.86
C LYS A 124 -12.68 2.31 -10.17
N LYS A 125 -11.34 2.44 -10.16
CA LYS A 125 -10.55 2.69 -11.39
C LYS A 125 -10.44 1.46 -12.27
N MET A 126 -10.16 0.30 -11.68
CA MET A 126 -9.96 -0.97 -12.39
C MET A 126 -11.23 -1.47 -13.08
N LEU A 127 -12.41 -1.23 -12.50
CA LEU A 127 -13.70 -1.60 -13.06
C LEU A 127 -13.93 -0.99 -14.46
N LYS A 128 -13.44 0.22 -14.72
CA LYS A 128 -13.55 0.86 -16.03
C LYS A 128 -12.85 0.07 -17.12
N ASN A 129 -11.71 -0.56 -16.78
CA ASN A 129 -10.90 -1.35 -17.70
C ASN A 129 -11.21 -2.85 -17.64
N LYS A 130 -12.17 -3.27 -16.79
CA LYS A 130 -12.51 -4.68 -16.53
C LYS A 130 -11.30 -5.55 -16.18
N PHE A 131 -10.27 -4.94 -15.62
CA PHE A 131 -9.02 -5.59 -15.24
C PHE A 131 -8.38 -4.87 -14.08
N GLY A 132 -7.79 -5.62 -13.15
CA GLY A 132 -7.00 -5.10 -12.05
C GLY A 132 -6.51 -6.19 -11.12
N LYS A 133 -5.44 -5.90 -10.40
CA LYS A 133 -4.91 -6.75 -9.32
C LYS A 133 -4.67 -5.89 -8.09
N ILE A 134 -4.97 -6.46 -6.92
CA ILE A 134 -4.64 -5.83 -5.63
C ILE A 134 -3.77 -6.79 -4.85
N ILE A 135 -2.65 -6.29 -4.37
CA ILE A 135 -1.72 -7.04 -3.51
C ILE A 135 -1.64 -6.30 -2.17
N ASN A 136 -2.10 -6.95 -1.12
CA ASN A 136 -2.03 -6.42 0.23
C ASN A 136 -0.91 -7.12 1.01
N ILE A 137 0.08 -6.36 1.48
CA ILE A 137 1.18 -6.92 2.29
C ILE A 137 0.69 -7.09 3.72
N THR A 138 0.60 -8.34 4.15
CA THR A 138 0.21 -8.72 5.50
C THR A 138 1.43 -9.11 6.33
N SER A 139 1.24 -9.92 7.34
CA SER A 139 2.32 -10.45 8.17
C SER A 139 1.94 -11.82 8.71
N VAL A 140 2.94 -12.66 8.94
CA VAL A 140 2.76 -13.95 9.60
C VAL A 140 2.11 -13.80 10.99
N VAL A 141 2.41 -12.70 11.70
CA VAL A 141 1.79 -12.45 13.01
C VAL A 141 0.28 -12.22 12.96
N GLY A 142 -0.28 -11.88 11.80
CA GLY A 142 -1.73 -11.85 11.58
C GLY A 142 -2.40 -13.22 11.72
N HIS A 143 -1.63 -14.30 11.64
CA HIS A 143 -2.08 -15.68 11.83
C HIS A 143 -1.67 -16.27 13.19
N THR A 144 -0.44 -15.96 13.64
CA THR A 144 0.15 -16.56 14.85
C THR A 144 -0.04 -15.74 16.12
N GLY A 145 -0.29 -14.45 15.99
CA GLY A 145 -0.16 -13.49 17.10
C GLY A 145 1.31 -13.19 17.43
N ASN A 146 1.52 -12.15 18.22
CA ASN A 146 2.81 -11.82 18.85
C ASN A 146 2.58 -10.99 20.11
N VAL A 147 3.40 -11.21 21.14
CA VAL A 147 3.33 -10.45 22.39
C VAL A 147 3.56 -8.96 22.11
N GLY A 148 2.72 -8.10 22.69
CA GLY A 148 2.83 -6.65 22.51
C GLY A 148 2.29 -6.10 21.20
N GLN A 149 1.75 -6.93 20.30
CA GLN A 149 1.30 -6.53 18.97
C GLN A 149 -0.19 -6.77 18.73
N ALA A 150 -1.03 -6.65 19.74
CA ALA A 150 -2.47 -6.91 19.60
C ALA A 150 -3.11 -6.06 18.48
N ASN A 151 -2.79 -4.76 18.40
CA ASN A 151 -3.25 -3.84 17.37
C ASN A 151 -2.73 -4.21 15.96
N TYR A 152 -1.43 -4.47 15.85
CA TYR A 152 -0.79 -4.82 14.58
C TYR A 152 -1.30 -6.16 14.05
N THR A 153 -1.35 -7.18 14.91
CA THR A 153 -1.89 -8.50 14.60
C THR A 153 -3.34 -8.41 14.12
N ALA A 154 -4.19 -7.68 14.86
CA ALA A 154 -5.59 -7.47 14.47
C ALA A 154 -5.69 -6.78 13.10
N SER A 155 -4.88 -5.74 12.84
CA SER A 155 -4.87 -5.04 11.56
C SER A 155 -4.47 -5.97 10.40
N LYS A 156 -3.44 -6.80 10.58
CA LYS A 156 -2.93 -7.70 9.54
C LYS A 156 -3.86 -8.89 9.29
N ALA A 157 -4.48 -9.44 10.33
CA ALA A 157 -5.56 -10.45 10.20
C ALA A 157 -6.79 -9.86 9.49
N GLY A 158 -7.17 -8.63 9.84
CA GLY A 158 -8.27 -7.91 9.19
C GLY A 158 -8.04 -7.71 7.69
N ILE A 159 -6.81 -7.37 7.28
CA ILE A 159 -6.44 -7.26 5.85
C ILE A 159 -6.65 -8.59 5.13
N VAL A 160 -6.26 -9.73 5.73
CA VAL A 160 -6.44 -11.05 5.12
C VAL A 160 -7.93 -11.35 4.90
N ALA A 161 -8.75 -11.15 5.94
CA ALA A 161 -10.19 -11.39 5.87
C ALA A 161 -10.87 -10.47 4.85
N MET A 162 -10.56 -9.17 4.88
CA MET A 162 -11.04 -8.18 3.92
C MET A 162 -10.65 -8.54 2.48
N SER A 163 -9.40 -8.95 2.25
CA SER A 163 -8.93 -9.32 0.91
C SER A 163 -9.71 -10.49 0.32
N LYS A 164 -10.05 -11.50 1.13
CA LYS A 164 -10.90 -12.62 0.71
C LYS A 164 -12.30 -12.14 0.29
N SER A 165 -12.89 -11.23 1.07
CA SER A 165 -14.20 -10.66 0.77
C SER A 165 -14.23 -9.81 -0.51
N LEU A 166 -13.13 -9.10 -0.79
CA LEU A 166 -13.01 -8.28 -2.00
C LEU A 166 -12.72 -9.11 -3.27
N ALA A 167 -12.29 -10.35 -3.13
CA ALA A 167 -11.91 -11.23 -4.25
C ALA A 167 -13.08 -12.06 -4.81
N ILE A 168 -14.24 -12.05 -4.16
CA ILE A 168 -15.48 -12.70 -4.60
C ILE A 168 -16.23 -11.82 -5.58
#